data_08f9b924976d655352ce8f79e65a3c2d
#
_entry.id   08f9b924976d655352ce8f79e65a3c2d
#
_cell.length_a   1.000
_cell.length_b   1.000
_cell.length_c   1.000
_cell.angle_alpha   90.00
_cell.angle_beta   90.00
_cell.angle_gamma   90.00
#
_symmetry.space_group_name_H-M   'P 1'
#
loop_
_entity.id
_entity.type
_entity.pdbx_description
1 polymer ?
#
loop_
_entity_poly.entity_id
_entity_poly.type
_entity_poly.pdbx_seq_one_letter_code
_entity_poly.pdbx_strand_id
1 'polypeptide(L)'
;YGLPAAIAAKLAAPDRPVVCIAGDGCFLMTGQELATAVQYRAAVLVLVCNNGMYGTIRMHQERHYPQRVWGTELNNPDFAALAQAYGAFGARVQTTNDFAPALTQALAALDAGRPAVIELCTDPQRITSRAAMADIQGKAQS
;
A
#
# COMPACT_ATOMS: atom_id res chain seq x y z
N TYR A 1 9.50 -6.42 1.87
CA TYR A 1 9.96 -6.40 3.26
C TYR A 1 8.82 -6.08 4.24
N GLY A 2 8.00 -5.08 3.97
CA GLY A 2 7.03 -4.55 4.94
C GLY A 2 6.04 -5.59 5.47
N LEU A 3 5.38 -6.33 4.58
CA LEU A 3 4.38 -7.32 5.00
C LEU A 3 5.00 -8.49 5.80
N PRO A 4 6.08 -9.16 5.35
CA PRO A 4 6.74 -10.19 6.15
C PRO A 4 7.20 -9.69 7.53
N ALA A 5 7.74 -8.47 7.59
CA ALA A 5 8.17 -7.87 8.86
C ALA A 5 6.99 -7.60 9.80
N ALA A 6 5.85 -7.13 9.27
CA ALA A 6 4.64 -6.91 10.06
C ALA A 6 4.08 -8.23 10.60
N ILE A 7 4.06 -9.30 9.79
CA ILE A 7 3.66 -10.63 10.23
C ILE A 7 4.56 -11.12 11.36
N ALA A 8 5.88 -11.04 11.17
CA ALA A 8 6.84 -11.44 12.19
C ALA A 8 6.66 -10.64 13.50
N ALA A 9 6.46 -9.32 13.41
CA ALA A 9 6.21 -8.46 14.55
C ALA A 9 4.92 -8.85 15.29
N LYS A 10 3.85 -9.17 14.53
CA LYS A 10 2.57 -9.59 15.13
C LYS A 10 2.68 -10.95 15.83
N LEU A 11 3.42 -11.89 15.26
CA LEU A 11 3.67 -13.19 15.87
C LEU A 11 4.55 -13.09 17.13
N ALA A 12 5.54 -12.20 17.12
CA ALA A 12 6.42 -11.95 18.27
C ALA A 12 5.74 -11.16 19.40
N ALA A 13 4.74 -10.33 19.07
CA ALA A 13 4.02 -9.50 20.04
C ALA A 13 2.51 -9.51 19.73
N PRO A 14 1.81 -10.61 20.02
CA PRO A 14 0.43 -10.84 19.58
C PRO A 14 -0.58 -9.83 20.14
N ASP A 15 -0.31 -9.26 21.31
CA ASP A 15 -1.22 -8.28 21.95
C ASP A 15 -1.04 -6.85 21.41
N ARG A 16 0.00 -6.61 20.62
CA ARG A 16 0.26 -5.26 20.07
C ARG A 16 -0.43 -5.08 18.72
N PRO A 17 -1.03 -3.88 18.48
CA PRO A 17 -1.45 -3.52 17.14
C PRO A 17 -0.23 -3.41 16.21
N VAL A 18 -0.35 -3.97 15.00
CA VAL A 18 0.71 -3.89 13.99
C VAL A 18 0.11 -3.35 12.70
N VAL A 19 0.70 -2.27 12.19
CA VAL A 19 0.30 -1.64 10.93
C VAL A 19 1.47 -1.66 9.97
N CYS A 20 1.23 -2.16 8.75
CA CYS A 20 2.16 -2.10 7.62
C CYS A 20 1.68 -1.04 6.64
N ILE A 21 2.51 -0.07 6.31
CA ILE A 21 2.26 0.87 5.22
C ILE A 21 3.21 0.50 4.08
N ALA A 22 2.66 0.20 2.91
CA ALA A 22 3.42 -0.21 1.74
C ALA A 22 2.92 0.52 0.49
N GLY A 23 3.82 0.90 -0.39
CA GLY A 23 3.44 1.25 -1.76
C GLY A 23 2.98 0.01 -2.52
N ASP A 24 2.21 0.22 -3.58
CA ASP A 24 1.70 -0.84 -4.45
C ASP A 24 2.82 -1.74 -5.00
N GLY A 25 3.88 -1.16 -5.57
CA GLY A 25 5.02 -1.91 -6.05
C GLY A 25 5.78 -2.66 -4.94
N CYS A 26 5.88 -2.07 -3.72
CA CYS A 26 6.46 -2.75 -2.56
C CYS A 26 5.60 -3.93 -2.10
N PHE A 27 4.27 -3.75 -2.10
CA PHE A 27 3.35 -4.81 -1.73
C PHE A 27 3.39 -5.98 -2.72
N LEU A 28 3.47 -5.69 -4.02
CA LEU A 28 3.54 -6.72 -5.07
C LEU A 28 4.76 -7.65 -4.93
N MET A 29 5.84 -7.20 -4.29
CA MET A 29 7.04 -8.05 -4.10
C MET A 29 6.83 -9.18 -3.11
N THR A 30 5.93 -9.01 -2.12
CA THR A 30 5.73 -9.96 -1.01
C THR A 30 4.27 -10.12 -0.61
N GLY A 31 3.33 -9.68 -1.43
CA GLY A 31 1.88 -9.73 -1.14
C GLY A 31 1.35 -11.15 -0.92
N GLN A 32 2.00 -12.17 -1.50
CA GLN A 32 1.68 -13.58 -1.29
C GLN A 32 1.82 -14.01 0.19
N GLU A 33 2.58 -13.29 1.01
CA GLU A 33 2.70 -13.55 2.44
C GLU A 33 1.39 -13.29 3.22
N LEU A 34 0.36 -12.74 2.57
CA LEU A 34 -0.99 -12.75 3.13
C LEU A 34 -1.48 -14.17 3.44
N ALA A 35 -1.05 -15.17 2.67
CA ALA A 35 -1.34 -16.57 2.98
C ALA A 35 -0.77 -16.97 4.34
N THR A 36 0.47 -16.57 4.64
CA THR A 36 1.10 -16.78 5.95
C THR A 36 0.33 -16.05 7.06
N ALA A 37 -0.04 -14.79 6.83
CA ALA A 37 -0.80 -14.00 7.80
C ALA A 37 -2.15 -14.66 8.14
N VAL A 38 -2.87 -15.14 7.14
CA VAL A 38 -4.16 -15.84 7.31
C VAL A 38 -3.96 -17.16 8.04
N GLN A 39 -2.99 -17.98 7.62
CA GLN A 39 -2.71 -19.29 8.19
C GLN A 39 -2.40 -19.22 9.68
N TYR A 40 -1.61 -18.23 10.10
CA TYR A 40 -1.18 -18.07 11.48
C TYR A 40 -2.04 -17.07 12.27
N ARG A 41 -3.14 -16.58 11.68
CA ARG A 41 -4.03 -15.58 12.29
C ARG A 41 -3.27 -14.35 12.78
N ALA A 42 -2.22 -13.97 12.05
CA ALA A 42 -1.45 -12.77 12.32
C ALA A 42 -2.28 -11.53 11.89
N ALA A 43 -3.08 -11.02 12.82
CA ALA A 43 -4.00 -9.90 12.61
C ALA A 43 -3.23 -8.59 12.42
N VAL A 44 -2.70 -8.37 11.21
CA VAL A 44 -1.99 -7.16 10.79
C VAL A 44 -2.90 -6.29 9.94
N LEU A 45 -2.84 -4.98 10.10
CA LEU A 45 -3.44 -4.00 9.19
C LEU A 45 -2.42 -3.62 8.12
N VAL A 46 -2.76 -3.81 6.86
CA VAL A 46 -1.92 -3.39 5.74
C VAL A 46 -2.62 -2.25 5.00
N LEU A 47 -1.95 -1.11 4.90
CA LEU A 47 -2.36 0.04 4.09
C LEU A 47 -1.51 0.04 2.81
N VAL A 48 -2.13 -0.25 1.68
CA VAL A 48 -1.47 -0.24 0.37
C VAL A 48 -1.73 1.10 -0.29
N CYS A 49 -0.71 1.95 -0.37
CA CYS A 49 -0.76 3.22 -1.09
C CYS A 49 -0.60 2.93 -2.59
N ASN A 50 -1.72 2.90 -3.31
CA ASN A 50 -1.78 2.59 -4.73
C ASN A 50 -1.83 3.87 -5.56
N ASN A 51 -0.71 4.26 -6.17
CA ASN A 51 -0.62 5.34 -7.15
C ASN A 51 -0.38 4.82 -8.58
N GLY A 52 -0.38 3.51 -8.81
CA GLY A 52 -0.20 2.89 -10.12
C GLY A 52 1.21 3.04 -10.70
N MET A 53 2.22 3.28 -9.86
CA MET A 53 3.58 3.46 -10.37
C MET A 53 4.67 3.30 -9.31
N TYR A 54 5.91 3.12 -9.76
CA TYR A 54 7.11 3.32 -8.97
C TYR A 54 7.40 4.84 -8.83
N GLY A 55 6.62 5.53 -8.00
CA GLY A 55 6.60 7.01 -7.93
C GLY A 55 7.95 7.63 -7.62
N THR A 56 8.73 7.07 -6.70
CA THR A 56 10.07 7.56 -6.35
C THR A 56 11.04 7.41 -7.53
N ILE A 57 10.97 6.29 -8.26
CA ILE A 57 11.82 6.07 -9.45
C ILE A 57 11.45 7.08 -10.54
N ARG A 58 10.16 7.26 -10.81
CA ARG A 58 9.67 8.26 -11.76
C ARG A 58 10.13 9.67 -11.38
N MET A 59 10.04 10.03 -10.11
CA MET A 59 10.53 11.31 -9.61
C MET A 59 11.99 11.55 -9.96
N HIS A 60 12.85 10.53 -9.79
CA HIS A 60 14.27 10.64 -10.14
C HIS A 60 14.49 10.74 -11.65
N GLN A 61 13.73 9.99 -12.46
CA GLN A 61 13.78 10.11 -13.91
C GLN A 61 13.41 11.53 -14.38
N GLU A 62 12.29 12.08 -13.87
CA GLU A 62 11.86 13.44 -14.23
C GLU A 62 12.86 14.53 -13.78
N ARG A 63 13.55 14.30 -12.66
CA ARG A 63 14.56 15.25 -12.15
C ARG A 63 15.84 15.25 -12.95
N HIS A 64 16.35 14.07 -13.31
CA HIS A 64 17.67 13.91 -13.93
C HIS A 64 17.61 13.78 -15.45
N TYR A 65 16.46 13.29 -15.97
CA TYR A 65 16.22 13.03 -17.38
C TYR A 65 14.80 13.43 -17.75
N PRO A 66 14.50 14.75 -17.77
CA PRO A 66 13.14 15.25 -18.02
C PRO A 66 12.52 14.67 -19.28
N GLN A 67 11.22 14.37 -19.24
CA GLN A 67 10.45 13.80 -20.35
C GLN A 67 10.96 12.43 -20.87
N ARG A 68 11.78 11.71 -20.10
CA ARG A 68 12.30 10.38 -20.44
C ARG A 68 11.83 9.33 -19.43
N VAL A 69 10.55 9.38 -19.04
CA VAL A 69 9.93 8.39 -18.14
C VAL A 69 9.79 7.07 -18.87
N TRP A 70 10.26 5.99 -18.22
CA TRP A 70 10.15 4.65 -18.78
C TRP A 70 10.14 3.60 -17.68
N GLY A 71 9.27 2.57 -17.85
CA GLY A 71 9.25 1.38 -16.98
C GLY A 71 8.80 1.66 -15.54
N THR A 72 8.06 2.74 -15.28
CA THR A 72 7.61 3.09 -13.93
C THR A 72 6.11 2.90 -13.71
N GLU A 73 5.34 2.67 -14.74
CA GLU A 73 3.91 2.41 -14.63
C GLU A 73 3.65 0.98 -14.14
N LEU A 74 2.63 0.83 -13.29
CA LEU A 74 2.17 -0.45 -12.77
C LEU A 74 0.70 -0.66 -13.18
N ASN A 75 0.43 -1.82 -13.76
CA ASN A 75 -0.92 -2.31 -13.96
C ASN A 75 -1.29 -3.20 -12.76
N ASN A 76 -1.77 -2.58 -11.70
CA ASN A 76 -2.04 -3.24 -10.43
C ASN A 76 -3.33 -4.08 -10.48
N PRO A 77 -3.36 -5.21 -9.74
CA PRO A 77 -4.62 -5.89 -9.44
C PRO A 77 -5.48 -5.04 -8.51
N ASP A 78 -6.75 -5.42 -8.35
CA ASP A 78 -7.57 -4.96 -7.22
C ASP A 78 -7.02 -5.60 -5.93
N PHE A 79 -6.33 -4.80 -5.11
CA PHE A 79 -5.71 -5.30 -3.89
C PHE A 79 -6.73 -5.71 -2.82
N ALA A 80 -7.92 -5.11 -2.81
CA ALA A 80 -8.99 -5.51 -1.92
C ALA A 80 -9.53 -6.90 -2.29
N ALA A 81 -9.79 -7.14 -3.58
CA ALA A 81 -10.21 -8.44 -4.07
C ALA A 81 -9.11 -9.51 -3.88
N LEU A 82 -7.85 -9.14 -4.10
CA LEU A 82 -6.70 -10.03 -3.84
C LEU A 82 -6.63 -10.45 -2.37
N ALA A 83 -6.81 -9.51 -1.44
CA ALA A 83 -6.84 -9.81 -0.01
C ALA A 83 -7.97 -10.78 0.34
N GLN A 84 -9.16 -10.57 -0.20
CA GLN A 84 -10.32 -11.45 -0.01
C GLN A 84 -10.06 -12.85 -0.56
N ALA A 85 -9.38 -12.97 -1.70
CA ALA A 85 -9.01 -14.26 -2.28
C ALA A 85 -8.07 -15.08 -1.37
N TYR A 86 -7.23 -14.40 -0.57
CA TYR A 86 -6.41 -15.05 0.47
C TYR A 86 -7.18 -15.35 1.76
N GLY A 87 -8.42 -14.88 1.92
CA GLY A 87 -9.21 -15.02 3.16
C GLY A 87 -9.03 -13.88 4.16
N ALA A 88 -8.27 -12.85 3.82
CA ALA A 88 -8.14 -11.61 4.59
C ALA A 88 -9.36 -10.70 4.39
N PHE A 89 -9.50 -9.67 5.22
CA PHE A 89 -10.40 -8.56 4.92
C PHE A 89 -9.76 -7.67 3.85
N GLY A 90 -10.55 -7.22 2.88
CA GLY A 90 -10.12 -6.30 1.84
C GLY A 90 -11.13 -5.19 1.62
N ALA A 91 -10.67 -3.94 1.63
CA ALA A 91 -11.46 -2.75 1.30
C ALA A 91 -10.65 -1.81 0.39
N ARG A 92 -11.37 -1.07 -0.47
CA ARG A 92 -10.80 -0.07 -1.36
C ARG A 92 -11.32 1.32 -0.98
N VAL A 93 -10.41 2.25 -0.83
CA VAL A 93 -10.65 3.65 -0.47
C VAL A 93 -10.29 4.52 -1.66
N GLN A 94 -11.27 5.16 -2.26
CA GLN A 94 -11.09 6.05 -3.42
C GLN A 94 -11.17 7.52 -3.02
N THR A 95 -11.89 7.82 -1.95
CA THR A 95 -12.04 9.18 -1.40
C THR A 95 -11.70 9.19 0.09
N THR A 96 -11.40 10.37 0.63
CA THR A 96 -11.12 10.52 2.07
C THR A 96 -12.30 10.06 2.94
N ASN A 97 -13.53 10.22 2.46
CA ASN A 97 -14.72 9.82 3.21
C ASN A 97 -14.89 8.31 3.35
N ASP A 98 -14.28 7.53 2.43
CA ASP A 98 -14.35 6.07 2.46
C ASP A 98 -13.42 5.48 3.53
N PHE A 99 -12.42 6.24 3.99
CA PHE A 99 -11.37 5.72 4.87
C PHE A 99 -11.90 5.29 6.24
N ALA A 100 -12.67 6.15 6.91
CA ALA A 100 -13.12 5.84 8.26
C ALA A 100 -14.04 4.61 8.33
N PRO A 101 -15.03 4.44 7.43
CA PRO A 101 -15.81 3.20 7.36
C PRO A 101 -14.98 1.96 7.06
N ALA A 102 -14.02 2.04 6.13
CA ALA A 102 -13.14 0.93 5.78
C ALA A 102 -12.25 0.54 6.96
N LEU A 103 -11.69 1.52 7.67
CA LEU A 103 -10.88 1.28 8.86
C LEU A 103 -11.69 0.61 9.97
N THR A 104 -12.91 1.06 10.23
CA THR A 104 -13.79 0.43 11.23
C THR A 104 -14.02 -1.06 10.95
N GLN A 105 -14.30 -1.40 9.70
CA GLN A 105 -14.48 -2.80 9.29
C GLN A 105 -13.18 -3.62 9.36
N ALA A 106 -12.06 -3.01 8.98
CA ALA A 106 -10.74 -3.62 9.10
C ALA A 106 -10.40 -3.94 10.56
N LEU A 107 -10.63 -3.00 11.47
CA LEU A 107 -10.39 -3.21 12.91
C LEU A 107 -11.26 -4.37 13.46
N ALA A 108 -12.53 -4.44 13.10
CA ALA A 108 -13.38 -5.56 13.47
C ALA A 108 -12.87 -6.91 12.92
N ALA A 109 -12.29 -6.92 11.72
CA ALA A 109 -11.64 -8.11 11.18
C ALA A 109 -10.39 -8.51 11.98
N LEU A 110 -9.56 -7.53 12.37
CA LEU A 110 -8.38 -7.78 13.22
C LEU A 110 -8.77 -8.34 14.59
N ASP A 111 -9.83 -7.80 15.21
CA ASP A 111 -10.35 -8.32 16.49
C ASP A 111 -10.83 -9.78 16.38
N ALA A 112 -11.31 -10.17 15.19
CA ALA A 112 -11.64 -11.55 14.89
C ALA A 112 -10.41 -12.42 14.54
N GLY A 113 -9.20 -11.90 14.65
CA GLY A 113 -7.94 -12.60 14.32
C GLY A 113 -7.69 -12.73 12.81
N ARG A 114 -8.33 -11.91 11.97
CA ARG A 114 -8.20 -11.94 10.53
C ARG A 114 -7.37 -10.73 10.05
N PRO A 115 -6.29 -10.91 9.26
CA PRO A 115 -5.55 -9.80 8.69
C PRO A 115 -6.43 -8.97 7.76
N ALA A 116 -6.09 -7.68 7.64
CA ALA A 116 -6.86 -6.72 6.85
C ALA A 116 -5.96 -5.93 5.91
N VAL A 117 -6.44 -5.72 4.68
CA VAL A 117 -5.81 -4.87 3.68
C VAL A 117 -6.77 -3.75 3.31
N ILE A 118 -6.31 -2.51 3.39
CA ILE A 118 -7.00 -1.35 2.85
C ILE A 118 -6.16 -0.79 1.70
N GLU A 119 -6.69 -0.86 0.49
CA GLU A 119 -6.13 -0.21 -0.67
C GLU A 119 -6.51 1.28 -0.65
N LEU A 120 -5.51 2.14 -0.61
CA LEU A 120 -5.65 3.60 -0.67
C LEU A 120 -5.32 4.06 -2.10
N CYS A 121 -6.32 4.41 -2.90
CA CYS A 121 -6.12 4.98 -4.22
C CYS A 121 -5.59 6.41 -4.07
N THR A 122 -4.34 6.63 -4.46
CA THR A 122 -3.68 7.92 -4.30
C THR A 122 -3.38 8.57 -5.65
N ASP A 123 -3.30 9.91 -5.66
CA ASP A 123 -3.02 10.67 -6.87
C ASP A 123 -1.60 10.38 -7.38
N PRO A 124 -1.43 9.85 -8.62
CA PRO A 124 -0.13 9.57 -9.20
C PRO A 124 0.75 10.81 -9.41
N GLN A 125 0.17 12.00 -9.40
CA GLN A 125 0.91 13.25 -9.50
C GLN A 125 1.46 13.73 -8.15
N ARG A 126 1.00 13.17 -7.03
CA ARG A 126 1.50 13.50 -5.69
C ARG A 126 2.68 12.61 -5.33
N ILE A 127 3.86 13.22 -5.17
CA ILE A 127 5.08 12.52 -4.78
C ILE A 127 5.26 12.53 -3.25
N THR A 128 4.95 13.66 -2.63
CA THR A 128 4.94 13.82 -1.17
C THR A 128 3.74 14.66 -0.76
N SER A 129 3.50 14.81 0.54
CA SER A 129 2.47 15.72 1.06
C SER A 129 2.68 17.18 0.65
N ARG A 130 3.91 17.55 0.23
CA ARG A 130 4.30 18.94 -0.09
C ARG A 130 4.75 19.17 -1.53
N ALA A 131 4.88 18.10 -2.33
CA ALA A 131 5.40 18.21 -3.69
C ALA A 131 4.59 17.36 -4.67
N ALA A 132 4.26 17.95 -5.80
CA ALA A 132 3.69 17.28 -6.95
C ALA A 132 4.76 17.04 -8.03
N MET A 133 4.45 16.22 -9.02
CA MET A 133 5.35 15.95 -10.16
C MET A 133 5.68 17.23 -10.93
N ALA A 134 4.71 18.13 -11.10
CA ALA A 134 4.92 19.42 -11.76
C ALA A 134 5.99 20.29 -11.08
N ASP A 135 6.11 20.25 -9.75
CA ASP A 135 7.12 21.00 -9.01
C ASP A 135 8.55 20.49 -9.29
N ILE A 136 8.66 19.23 -9.66
CA ILE A 136 9.94 18.57 -9.98
C ILE A 136 10.33 18.90 -11.42
N GLN A 137 9.39 18.82 -12.35
CA GLN A 137 9.59 19.12 -13.75
C GLN A 137 9.96 20.61 -13.97
N GLY A 138 9.33 21.53 -13.24
CA GLY A 138 9.63 22.96 -13.31
C GLY A 138 11.05 23.30 -12.83
N LYS A 139 11.57 22.59 -11.83
CA LYS A 139 12.94 22.78 -11.32
C LYS A 139 14.03 22.18 -12.21
N ALA A 140 13.68 21.21 -13.03
CA ALA A 140 14.64 20.57 -13.96
C ALA A 140 14.87 21.41 -15.23
N GLN A 141 14.06 22.44 -15.48
CA GLN A 141 14.16 23.33 -16.63
C GLN A 141 14.81 24.69 -16.29
N SER A 142 15.09 24.96 -15.03
CA SER A 142 15.78 26.16 -14.53
C SER A 142 17.24 25.85 -14.19
#